data_fb385109d4328e64ad05ca7fff36854e
#
_entry.id   fb385109d4328e64ad05ca7fff36854e
#
_cell.length_a   1.000
_cell.length_b   1.000
_cell.length_c   1.000
_cell.angle_alpha   90.00
_cell.angle_beta   90.00
_cell.angle_gamma   90.00
#
_symmetry.space_group_name_H-M   'P 1'
#
loop_
_entity.id
_entity.type
_entity.pdbx_description
1 polymer ?
#
loop_
_entity_poly.entity_id
_entity_poly.type
_entity_poly.pdbx_seq_one_letter_code
_entity_poly.pdbx_strand_id
1 'polypeptide(L)'
;TGLSIEAARAMKRLGRGRILNVASTAAFQACPGFGVYAATKAYVVSFTESLSEELRGTGVSATAFCPGPTATEFGEAAGLDESAFGRISLDKWERSAAACAEAGWAAMQAGRTVKIDGCWNTVLAVSAQILPRLWVRRIAGVIFRNVPRK
;
A
#
# COMPACT_ATOMS: atom_id res chain seq x y z
N THR A 1 -4.65 -4.58 12.66
CA THR A 1 -6.09 -5.00 12.60
C THR A 1 -6.77 -4.71 13.93
N GLY A 2 -6.36 -5.34 15.04
CA GLY A 2 -7.01 -5.14 16.34
C GLY A 2 -7.13 -3.67 16.75
N LEU A 3 -6.03 -2.90 16.67
CA LEU A 3 -6.02 -1.48 17.00
C LEU A 3 -7.00 -0.68 16.12
N SER A 4 -7.09 -0.97 14.82
CA SER A 4 -8.02 -0.27 13.92
C SER A 4 -9.48 -0.57 14.26
N ILE A 5 -9.79 -1.79 14.69
CA ILE A 5 -11.14 -2.19 15.12
C ILE A 5 -11.54 -1.45 16.41
N GLU A 6 -10.65 -1.44 17.41
CA GLU A 6 -10.93 -0.75 18.67
C GLU A 6 -11.04 0.78 18.46
N ALA A 7 -10.17 1.37 17.65
CA ALA A 7 -10.26 2.78 17.28
C ALA A 7 -11.60 3.09 16.57
N ALA A 8 -12.00 2.24 15.62
CA ALA A 8 -13.27 2.39 14.91
C ALA A 8 -14.47 2.34 15.87
N ARG A 9 -14.47 1.40 16.84
CA ARG A 9 -15.53 1.30 17.87
C ARG A 9 -15.60 2.55 18.73
N ALA A 10 -14.45 3.07 19.16
CA ALA A 10 -14.40 4.28 19.99
C ALA A 10 -14.87 5.53 19.20
N MET A 11 -14.36 5.70 17.97
CA MET A 11 -14.71 6.82 17.11
C MET A 11 -16.17 6.80 16.68
N LYS A 12 -16.72 5.59 16.43
CA LYS A 12 -18.16 5.42 16.10
C LYS A 12 -19.06 5.92 17.22
N ARG A 13 -18.69 5.69 18.51
CA ARG A 13 -19.44 6.26 19.66
C ARG A 13 -19.37 7.78 19.71
N LEU A 14 -18.29 8.38 19.20
CA LEU A 14 -18.12 9.83 19.13
C LEU A 14 -18.74 10.45 17.87
N GLY A 15 -19.22 9.66 16.94
CA GLY A 15 -19.77 10.09 15.65
C GLY A 15 -18.75 10.75 14.71
N ARG A 16 -17.44 10.64 14.99
CA ARG A 16 -16.36 11.23 14.20
C ARG A 16 -15.03 10.51 14.40
N GLY A 17 -14.24 10.42 13.35
CA GLY A 17 -12.90 9.87 13.43
C GLY A 17 -12.32 9.54 12.05
N ARG A 18 -11.01 9.36 12.00
CA ARG A 18 -10.30 8.96 10.78
C ARG A 18 -9.21 7.94 11.12
N ILE A 19 -9.15 6.88 10.34
CA ILE A 19 -8.18 5.80 10.48
C ILE A 19 -7.35 5.76 9.21
N LEU A 20 -6.02 5.75 9.34
CA LEU A 20 -5.08 5.56 8.25
C LEU A 20 -4.33 4.25 8.45
N ASN A 21 -4.52 3.31 7.56
CA ASN A 21 -3.75 2.07 7.50
C ASN A 21 -2.76 2.15 6.33
N VAL A 22 -1.47 1.97 6.62
CA VAL A 22 -0.42 2.04 5.60
C VAL A 22 -0.19 0.66 5.00
N ALA A 23 -0.60 0.52 3.75
CA ALA A 23 -0.38 -0.66 2.91
C ALA A 23 0.88 -0.50 2.02
N SER A 24 0.79 -0.83 0.74
CA SER A 24 1.84 -0.67 -0.29
C SER A 24 1.24 -0.91 -1.67
N THR A 25 1.88 -0.41 -2.72
CA THR A 25 1.59 -0.83 -4.11
C THR A 25 1.83 -2.31 -4.35
N ALA A 26 2.68 -2.96 -3.56
CA ALA A 26 2.88 -4.41 -3.57
C ALA A 26 1.61 -5.21 -3.25
N ALA A 27 0.59 -4.59 -2.65
CA ALA A 27 -0.71 -5.20 -2.37
C ALA A 27 -1.47 -5.66 -3.62
N PHE A 28 -1.19 -5.08 -4.78
CA PHE A 28 -1.99 -5.25 -5.99
C PHE A 28 -1.44 -6.29 -6.96
N GLN A 29 -0.26 -6.85 -6.69
CA GLN A 29 0.41 -7.77 -7.61
C GLN A 29 1.24 -8.84 -6.88
N ALA A 30 1.57 -9.91 -7.59
CA ALA A 30 2.55 -10.88 -7.11
C ALA A 30 3.94 -10.26 -7.08
N CYS A 31 4.65 -10.41 -5.97
CA CYS A 31 6.02 -9.92 -5.80
C CYS A 31 6.95 -11.10 -5.47
N PRO A 32 7.53 -11.78 -6.47
CA PRO A 32 8.48 -12.87 -6.24
C PRO A 32 9.66 -12.42 -5.35
N GLY A 33 9.95 -13.18 -4.30
CA GLY A 33 10.92 -12.80 -3.27
C GLY A 33 10.31 -12.06 -2.07
N PHE A 34 9.18 -11.35 -2.28
CA PHE A 34 8.45 -10.58 -1.28
C PHE A 34 7.01 -11.07 -1.09
N GLY A 35 6.74 -12.35 -1.36
CA GLY A 35 5.38 -12.88 -1.38
C GLY A 35 4.64 -12.70 -0.07
N VAL A 36 5.29 -12.94 1.08
CA VAL A 36 4.68 -12.73 2.40
C VAL A 36 4.37 -11.25 2.62
N TYR A 37 5.33 -10.36 2.33
CA TYR A 37 5.11 -8.92 2.44
C TYR A 37 3.93 -8.46 1.57
N ALA A 38 3.90 -8.82 0.29
CA ALA A 38 2.82 -8.48 -0.62
C ALA A 38 1.46 -9.00 -0.11
N ALA A 39 1.41 -10.23 0.38
CA ALA A 39 0.21 -10.81 0.96
C ALA A 39 -0.27 -10.06 2.21
N THR A 40 0.65 -9.66 3.10
CA THR A 40 0.28 -8.86 4.29
C THR A 40 -0.27 -7.48 3.90
N LYS A 41 0.30 -6.86 2.85
CA LYS A 41 -0.17 -5.55 2.37
C LYS A 41 -1.50 -5.66 1.61
N ALA A 42 -1.75 -6.75 0.88
CA ALA A 42 -3.06 -7.05 0.29
C ALA A 42 -4.13 -7.26 1.37
N TYR A 43 -3.79 -7.97 2.45
CA TYR A 43 -4.65 -8.08 3.61
C TYR A 43 -5.03 -6.72 4.20
N VAL A 44 -4.06 -5.80 4.37
CA VAL A 44 -4.32 -4.46 4.92
C VAL A 44 -5.28 -3.67 4.02
N VAL A 45 -5.13 -3.75 2.69
CA VAL A 45 -6.05 -3.09 1.74
C VAL A 45 -7.46 -3.66 1.90
N SER A 46 -7.62 -4.97 1.75
CA SER A 46 -8.93 -5.63 1.81
C SER A 46 -9.63 -5.42 3.16
N PHE A 47 -8.88 -5.52 4.27
CA PHE A 47 -9.40 -5.22 5.60
C PHE A 47 -9.89 -3.77 5.72
N THR A 48 -9.12 -2.81 5.19
CA THR A 48 -9.46 -1.39 5.30
C THR A 48 -10.66 -1.03 4.43
N GLU A 49 -10.79 -1.62 3.25
CA GLU A 49 -11.96 -1.46 2.38
C GLU A 49 -13.23 -1.97 3.07
N SER A 50 -13.17 -3.15 3.68
CA SER A 50 -14.28 -3.72 4.45
C SER A 50 -14.65 -2.82 5.63
N LEU A 51 -13.65 -2.40 6.41
CA LEU A 51 -13.85 -1.51 7.54
C LEU A 51 -14.47 -0.16 7.11
N SER A 52 -14.02 0.40 5.98
CA SER A 52 -14.55 1.64 5.43
C SER A 52 -16.04 1.53 5.09
N GLU A 53 -16.45 0.40 4.53
CA GLU A 53 -17.86 0.13 4.20
C GLU A 53 -18.71 -0.03 5.47
N GLU A 54 -18.21 -0.76 6.47
CA GLU A 54 -18.87 -0.92 7.77
C GLU A 54 -19.04 0.41 8.55
N LEU A 55 -18.19 1.40 8.27
CA LEU A 55 -18.23 2.72 8.88
C LEU A 55 -19.07 3.73 8.12
N ARG A 56 -19.65 3.36 6.98
CA ARG A 56 -20.47 4.26 6.16
C ARG A 56 -21.63 4.85 6.97
N GLY A 57 -21.79 6.17 6.90
CA GLY A 57 -22.83 6.90 7.61
C GLY A 57 -22.58 7.12 9.10
N THR A 58 -21.47 6.67 9.66
CA THR A 58 -21.16 6.82 11.10
C THR A 58 -20.37 8.07 11.47
N GLY A 59 -19.96 8.87 10.47
CA GLY A 59 -19.05 10.00 10.68
C GLY A 59 -17.57 9.60 10.82
N VAL A 60 -17.26 8.31 10.69
CA VAL A 60 -15.89 7.77 10.76
C VAL A 60 -15.46 7.26 9.39
N SER A 61 -14.20 7.46 9.02
CA SER A 61 -13.65 6.92 7.79
C SER A 61 -12.37 6.10 8.04
N ALA A 62 -12.14 5.09 7.19
CA ALA A 62 -10.91 4.31 7.16
C ALA A 62 -10.27 4.42 5.76
N THR A 63 -8.96 4.66 5.73
CA THR A 63 -8.17 4.87 4.51
C THR A 63 -7.03 3.88 4.46
N ALA A 64 -6.95 3.10 3.37
CA ALA A 64 -5.76 2.34 3.01
C ALA A 64 -4.86 3.23 2.14
N PHE A 65 -3.72 3.62 2.66
CA PHE A 65 -2.71 4.34 1.91
C PHE A 65 -1.67 3.37 1.36
N CYS A 66 -1.46 3.41 0.05
CA CYS A 66 -0.60 2.47 -0.67
C CYS A 66 0.57 3.22 -1.31
N PRO A 67 1.66 3.49 -0.56
CA PRO A 67 2.85 4.10 -1.13
C PRO A 67 3.51 3.16 -2.13
N GLY A 68 4.17 3.78 -3.12
CA GLY A 68 5.18 3.14 -3.94
C GLY A 68 6.54 3.09 -3.24
N PRO A 69 7.63 2.88 -3.99
CA PRO A 69 8.97 3.00 -3.49
C PRO A 69 9.18 4.40 -2.88
N THR A 70 9.68 4.44 -1.65
CA THR A 70 9.86 5.67 -0.87
C THR A 70 11.26 5.63 -0.27
N ALA A 71 11.98 6.75 -0.34
CA ALA A 71 13.30 6.91 0.27
C ALA A 71 13.20 6.80 1.80
N THR A 72 13.42 5.61 2.32
CA THR A 72 13.38 5.30 3.75
C THR A 72 14.35 4.15 4.05
N GLU A 73 14.72 3.98 5.30
CA GLU A 73 15.51 2.86 5.81
C GLU A 73 14.81 1.48 5.66
N PHE A 74 13.60 1.46 5.09
CA PHE A 74 12.82 0.22 4.91
C PHE A 74 13.56 -0.81 4.05
N GLY A 75 14.25 -0.37 2.99
CA GLY A 75 15.02 -1.26 2.13
C GLY A 75 16.10 -2.00 2.92
N GLU A 76 16.87 -1.28 3.69
CA GLU A 76 17.93 -1.80 4.55
C GLU A 76 17.36 -2.73 5.65
N ALA A 77 16.34 -2.29 6.37
CA ALA A 77 15.66 -3.07 7.40
C ALA A 77 15.01 -4.35 6.85
N ALA A 78 14.58 -4.35 5.59
CA ALA A 78 14.02 -5.52 4.90
C ALA A 78 15.11 -6.45 4.32
N GLY A 79 16.40 -6.16 4.53
CA GLY A 79 17.52 -6.94 3.98
C GLY A 79 17.63 -6.84 2.46
N LEU A 80 17.12 -5.77 1.87
CA LEU A 80 17.23 -5.49 0.45
C LEU A 80 18.58 -4.83 0.18
N ASP A 81 19.29 -5.35 -0.81
CA ASP A 81 20.44 -4.66 -1.36
C ASP A 81 19.95 -3.38 -2.09
N GLU A 82 20.65 -2.26 -1.94
CA GLU A 82 20.35 -1.00 -2.63
C GLU A 82 20.18 -1.19 -4.14
N SER A 83 20.98 -2.09 -4.74
CA SER A 83 20.86 -2.44 -6.15
C SER A 83 19.56 -3.17 -6.50
N ALA A 84 18.97 -3.90 -5.55
CA ALA A 84 17.70 -4.59 -5.71
C ALA A 84 16.52 -3.62 -5.57
N PHE A 85 16.63 -2.69 -4.63
CA PHE A 85 15.63 -1.65 -4.40
C PHE A 85 15.61 -0.64 -5.56
N GLY A 86 16.77 -0.21 -6.04
CA GLY A 86 16.91 0.70 -7.18
C GLY A 86 16.36 0.13 -8.51
N ARG A 87 16.32 -1.20 -8.66
CA ARG A 87 15.66 -1.86 -9.83
C ARG A 87 14.15 -1.94 -9.71
N ILE A 88 13.62 -1.92 -8.50
CA ILE A 88 12.18 -1.91 -8.21
C ILE A 88 11.67 -0.47 -8.18
N SER A 89 12.45 0.45 -7.63
CA SER A 89 12.26 1.88 -7.77
C SER A 89 13.02 2.33 -9.02
N LEU A 90 12.29 2.67 -10.06
CA LEU A 90 12.87 3.48 -11.12
C LEU A 90 13.22 4.81 -10.45
N ASP A 91 14.50 5.13 -10.29
CA ASP A 91 15.04 6.29 -9.51
C ASP A 91 14.31 7.61 -9.69
N LYS A 92 13.63 7.77 -10.84
CA LYS A 92 12.82 8.95 -11.17
C LYS A 92 11.47 9.03 -10.45
N TRP A 93 11.03 7.98 -9.75
CA TRP A 93 9.68 7.90 -9.15
C TRP A 93 9.70 7.69 -7.64
N GLU A 94 10.88 7.69 -7.06
CA GLU A 94 11.05 7.64 -5.62
C GLU A 94 10.59 8.97 -5.00
N ARG A 95 9.71 8.86 -4.01
CA ARG A 95 9.23 10.03 -3.28
C ARG A 95 9.90 10.14 -1.93
N SER A 96 10.10 11.38 -1.47
CA SER A 96 10.59 11.60 -0.11
C SER A 96 9.56 11.09 0.92
N ALA A 97 10.04 10.64 2.07
CA ALA A 97 9.17 10.18 3.16
C ALA A 97 8.16 11.26 3.59
N ALA A 98 8.58 12.53 3.62
CA ALA A 98 7.72 13.67 3.96
C ALA A 98 6.57 13.83 2.96
N ALA A 99 6.86 13.87 1.64
CA ALA A 99 5.84 14.00 0.61
C ALA A 99 4.87 12.81 0.59
N CYS A 100 5.38 11.60 0.89
CA CYS A 100 4.57 10.40 1.04
C CYS A 100 3.62 10.52 2.26
N ALA A 101 4.13 10.97 3.41
CA ALA A 101 3.32 11.18 4.61
C ALA A 101 2.22 12.23 4.41
N GLU A 102 2.54 13.34 3.75
CA GLU A 102 1.58 14.39 3.41
C GLU A 102 0.46 13.85 2.48
N ALA A 103 0.81 13.06 1.48
CA ALA A 103 -0.17 12.46 0.58
C ALA A 103 -1.11 11.49 1.31
N GLY A 104 -0.58 10.69 2.24
CA GLY A 104 -1.35 9.79 3.07
C GLY A 104 -2.28 10.55 4.01
N TRP A 105 -1.77 11.59 4.66
CA TRP A 105 -2.55 12.48 5.52
C TRP A 105 -3.69 13.16 4.76
N ALA A 106 -3.41 13.76 3.61
CA ALA A 106 -4.41 14.41 2.77
C ALA A 106 -5.51 13.43 2.32
N ALA A 107 -5.13 12.20 1.95
CA ALA A 107 -6.09 11.16 1.56
C ALA A 107 -7.00 10.76 2.73
N MET A 108 -6.46 10.61 3.92
CA MET A 108 -7.21 10.33 5.14
C MET A 108 -8.17 11.49 5.47
N GLN A 109 -7.71 12.74 5.39
CA GLN A 109 -8.56 13.91 5.62
C GLN A 109 -9.70 14.01 4.61
N ALA A 110 -9.47 13.61 3.37
CA ALA A 110 -10.49 13.56 2.33
C ALA A 110 -11.45 12.34 2.45
N GLY A 111 -11.25 11.46 3.44
CA GLY A 111 -12.07 10.27 3.64
C GLY A 111 -11.99 9.24 2.51
N ARG A 112 -10.88 9.20 1.78
CA ARG A 112 -10.70 8.24 0.68
C ARG A 112 -10.50 6.83 1.24
N THR A 113 -11.24 5.86 0.70
CA THR A 113 -11.10 4.45 1.13
C THR A 113 -9.76 3.86 0.74
N VAL A 114 -9.32 4.08 -0.50
CA VAL A 114 -8.00 3.65 -0.99
C VAL A 114 -7.29 4.83 -1.65
N LYS A 115 -6.03 5.02 -1.35
CA LYS A 115 -5.16 5.97 -2.02
C LYS A 115 -3.84 5.31 -2.39
N ILE A 116 -3.62 5.15 -3.68
CA ILE A 116 -2.32 4.77 -4.24
C ILE A 116 -1.52 6.05 -4.49
N ASP A 117 -0.28 6.09 -4.01
CA ASP A 117 0.59 7.26 -4.16
C ASP A 117 1.32 7.23 -5.50
N GLY A 118 1.22 8.36 -6.22
CA GLY A 118 1.79 8.51 -7.57
C GLY A 118 0.89 8.00 -8.70
N CYS A 119 0.86 8.77 -9.81
CA CYS A 119 0.00 8.43 -10.96
C CYS A 119 0.43 7.13 -11.64
N TRP A 120 1.72 6.90 -11.83
CA TRP A 120 2.25 5.67 -12.42
C TRP A 120 2.00 4.45 -11.55
N ASN A 121 2.19 4.57 -10.25
CA ASN A 121 1.85 3.51 -9.31
C ASN A 121 0.36 3.15 -9.40
N THR A 122 -0.50 4.15 -9.56
CA THR A 122 -1.94 3.93 -9.75
C THR A 122 -2.22 3.18 -11.05
N VAL A 123 -1.62 3.60 -12.16
CA VAL A 123 -1.78 2.92 -13.45
C VAL A 123 -1.31 1.47 -13.36
N LEU A 124 -0.14 1.21 -12.78
CA LEU A 124 0.40 -0.14 -12.63
C LEU A 124 -0.48 -1.02 -11.73
N ALA A 125 -0.93 -0.49 -10.59
CA ALA A 125 -1.79 -1.22 -9.66
C ALA A 125 -3.15 -1.56 -10.29
N VAL A 126 -3.79 -0.62 -10.98
CA VAL A 126 -5.06 -0.85 -11.68
C VAL A 126 -4.86 -1.83 -12.83
N SER A 127 -3.80 -1.69 -13.62
CA SER A 127 -3.49 -2.64 -14.70
C SER A 127 -3.29 -4.07 -14.18
N ALA A 128 -2.63 -4.22 -13.04
CA ALA A 128 -2.42 -5.52 -12.41
C ALA A 128 -3.73 -6.18 -11.94
N GLN A 129 -4.77 -5.42 -11.69
CA GLN A 129 -6.08 -5.95 -11.31
C GLN A 129 -6.96 -6.33 -12.53
N ILE A 130 -6.77 -5.65 -13.66
CA ILE A 130 -7.55 -5.89 -14.89
C ILE A 130 -6.94 -7.01 -15.73
N LEU A 131 -5.61 -7.09 -15.78
CA LEU A 131 -4.90 -8.09 -16.56
C LEU A 131 -5.09 -9.51 -15.99
N PRO A 132 -5.13 -10.55 -16.84
CA PRO A 132 -5.14 -11.94 -16.37
C PRO A 132 -3.96 -12.20 -15.42
N ARG A 133 -4.23 -12.81 -14.27
CA ARG A 133 -3.23 -13.07 -13.20
C ARG A 133 -1.98 -13.80 -13.69
N LEU A 134 -2.12 -14.64 -14.72
CA LEU A 134 -0.99 -15.34 -15.34
C LEU A 134 0.04 -14.36 -15.93
N TRP A 135 -0.43 -13.34 -16.65
CA TRP A 135 0.44 -12.33 -17.26
C TRP A 135 1.12 -11.47 -16.21
N VAL A 136 0.34 -10.97 -15.23
CA VAL A 136 0.88 -10.17 -14.11
C VAL A 136 1.99 -10.95 -13.40
N ARG A 137 1.74 -12.22 -13.07
CA ARG A 137 2.71 -13.09 -12.40
C ARG A 137 3.98 -13.31 -13.23
N ARG A 138 3.85 -13.50 -14.54
CA ARG A 138 5.02 -13.73 -15.44
C ARG A 138 5.84 -12.45 -15.59
N ILE A 139 5.20 -11.30 -15.79
CA ILE A 139 5.85 -9.99 -15.88
C ILE A 139 6.58 -9.69 -14.56
N ALA A 140 5.92 -9.82 -13.44
CA ALA A 140 6.53 -9.67 -12.12
C ALA A 140 7.71 -10.64 -11.93
N GLY A 141 7.58 -11.90 -12.37
CA GLY A 141 8.65 -12.88 -12.34
C GLY A 141 9.91 -12.45 -13.12
N VAL A 142 9.75 -11.76 -14.24
CA VAL A 142 10.88 -11.21 -15.01
C VAL A 142 11.52 -10.02 -14.28
N ILE A 143 10.70 -9.09 -13.77
CA ILE A 143 11.17 -7.89 -13.06
C ILE A 143 11.94 -8.28 -11.78
N PHE A 144 11.40 -9.22 -10.98
CA PHE A 144 11.94 -9.59 -9.69
C PHE A 144 12.99 -10.75 -9.75
N ARG A 145 13.23 -11.36 -10.93
CA ARG A 145 14.12 -12.52 -11.07
C ARG A 145 15.57 -12.23 -10.67
N ASN A 146 16.03 -11.00 -10.86
CA ASN A 146 17.40 -10.56 -10.63
C ASN A 146 17.58 -9.80 -9.32
N VAL A 147 16.62 -9.88 -8.41
CA VAL A 147 16.76 -9.30 -7.06
C VAL A 147 17.61 -10.27 -6.24
N PRO A 148 18.81 -9.86 -5.79
CA PRO A 148 19.66 -10.70 -4.95
C PRO A 148 18.93 -11.06 -3.67
N ARG A 149 18.95 -12.34 -3.33
CA ARG A 149 18.47 -12.85 -2.04
C ARG A 149 19.67 -13.00 -1.13
N LYS A 150 19.67 -12.28 0.00
CA LYS A 150 20.59 -12.63 1.10
C LYS A 150 20.00 -13.77 1.89
#